data_37aa233e17e28e92b596a96d252d1e61
#
_entry.id   37aa233e17e28e92b596a96d252d1e61
#
_cell.length_a   1.000
_cell.length_b   1.000
_cell.length_c   1.000
_cell.angle_alpha   90.00
_cell.angle_beta   90.00
_cell.angle_gamma   90.00
#
_symmetry.space_group_name_H-M   'P 1'
#
loop_
_entity.id
_entity.type
_entity.pdbx_description
1 polymer ?
#
loop_
_entity_poly.entity_id
_entity_poly.type
_entity_poly.pdbx_seq_one_letter_code
_entity_poly.pdbx_strand_id
1 'polypeptide(L)'
;WSLANAGTLPKRFAKLSKRGLPIYGLLLTILGGLLSLFSSIYSADTVYLALVSISAFAVVAVWLSIAWAQLNFRKYYLKSGHKLDELAYQTPFYPIVPWLVIILCSVSIIGIAFDPNQRIALIIGIPFTILCFFYYQLFSSKKASVAIENQEVGGFSDEF
;
A
#
# COMPACT_ATOMS: atom_id res chain seq x y z
N TRP A 1 11.76 1.83 -6.43
CA TRP A 1 11.98 2.37 -7.77
C TRP A 1 10.67 2.43 -8.55
N SER A 2 9.94 1.34 -8.70
CA SER A 2 8.66 1.25 -9.43
C SER A 2 7.63 2.27 -8.91
N LEU A 3 7.41 2.34 -7.60
CA LEU A 3 6.50 3.29 -6.96
C LEU A 3 6.91 4.76 -7.20
N ALA A 4 8.20 5.04 -7.32
CA ALA A 4 8.68 6.38 -7.62
C ALA A 4 8.46 6.77 -9.09
N ASN A 5 8.53 5.80 -10.02
CA ASN A 5 8.17 6.02 -11.42
C ASN A 5 6.66 6.17 -11.60
N ALA A 6 5.84 5.47 -10.79
CA ALA A 6 4.40 5.64 -10.75
C ALA A 6 3.94 6.97 -10.07
N GLY A 7 4.89 7.81 -9.62
CA GLY A 7 4.59 9.13 -9.03
C GLY A 7 4.14 9.10 -7.57
N THR A 8 4.04 7.93 -6.94
CA THR A 8 3.62 7.78 -5.53
C THR A 8 4.71 8.10 -4.53
N LEU A 9 5.99 8.02 -4.93
CA LEU A 9 7.15 8.38 -4.12
C LEU A 9 7.93 9.54 -4.75
N PRO A 10 8.73 10.28 -3.93
CA PRO A 10 9.57 11.36 -4.45
C PRO A 10 10.49 10.89 -5.59
N LYS A 11 10.64 11.70 -6.65
CA LYS A 11 11.46 11.38 -7.83
C LYS A 11 12.92 11.00 -7.53
N ARG A 12 13.43 11.34 -6.33
CA ARG A 12 14.78 10.93 -5.88
C ARG A 12 14.94 9.41 -5.82
N PHE A 13 13.87 8.67 -5.46
CA PHE A 13 13.87 7.20 -5.41
C PHE A 13 13.80 6.55 -6.80
N ALA A 14 13.47 7.31 -7.85
CA ALA A 14 13.50 6.85 -9.23
C ALA A 14 14.92 6.84 -9.84
N LYS A 15 15.89 7.54 -9.20
CA LYS A 15 17.26 7.60 -9.72
C LYS A 15 17.96 6.26 -9.58
N LEU A 16 18.46 5.76 -10.71
CA LEU A 16 19.29 4.58 -10.80
C LEU A 16 20.77 4.96 -10.83
N SER A 17 21.61 4.10 -10.29
CA SER A 17 23.06 4.15 -10.46
C SER A 17 23.46 3.87 -11.92
N LYS A 18 24.71 4.15 -12.29
CA LYS A 18 25.31 3.74 -13.57
C LYS A 18 25.20 2.23 -13.84
N ARG A 19 25.01 1.41 -12.80
CA ARG A 19 24.81 -0.06 -12.86
C ARG A 19 23.33 -0.47 -12.81
N GLY A 20 22.37 0.44 -12.94
CA GLY A 20 20.94 0.15 -12.89
C GLY A 20 20.35 -0.12 -11.48
N LEU A 21 21.09 0.16 -10.40
CA LEU A 21 20.64 -0.11 -9.04
C LEU A 21 19.95 1.13 -8.42
N PRO A 22 18.80 0.97 -7.71
CA PRO A 22 18.11 2.04 -7.02
C PRO A 22 18.80 2.36 -5.69
N ILE A 23 19.85 3.22 -5.70
CA ILE A 23 20.70 3.49 -4.55
C ILE A 23 19.91 4.01 -3.34
N TYR A 24 18.96 4.93 -3.56
CA TYR A 24 18.19 5.50 -2.44
C TYR A 24 17.27 4.46 -1.76
N GLY A 25 16.70 3.53 -2.54
CA GLY A 25 15.94 2.40 -1.98
C GLY A 25 16.85 1.47 -1.17
N LEU A 26 18.02 1.17 -1.72
CA LEU A 26 19.01 0.29 -1.07
C LEU A 26 19.55 0.90 0.24
N LEU A 27 19.87 2.21 0.24
CA LEU A 27 20.28 2.92 1.44
C LEU A 27 19.20 2.90 2.53
N LEU A 28 17.93 3.08 2.15
CA LEU A 28 16.82 3.02 3.10
C LEU A 28 16.69 1.61 3.73
N THR A 29 16.86 0.57 2.92
CA THR A 29 16.84 -0.83 3.40
C THR A 29 18.01 -1.12 4.33
N ILE A 30 19.22 -0.67 3.98
CA ILE A 30 20.41 -0.82 4.83
C ILE A 30 20.23 -0.07 6.17
N LEU A 31 19.68 1.15 6.12
CA LEU A 31 19.37 1.92 7.32
C LEU A 31 18.40 1.17 8.24
N GLY A 32 17.35 0.57 7.67
CA GLY A 32 16.43 -0.29 8.41
C GLY A 32 17.11 -1.50 9.04
N GLY A 33 18.02 -2.15 8.30
CA GLY A 33 18.85 -3.25 8.81
C GLY A 33 19.78 -2.83 9.96
N LEU A 34 20.42 -1.67 9.83
CA LEU A 34 21.26 -1.12 10.92
C LEU A 34 20.43 -0.80 12.17
N LEU A 35 19.25 -0.19 12.00
CA LEU A 35 18.34 0.06 13.13
C LEU A 35 17.89 -1.24 13.80
N SER A 36 17.70 -2.32 13.04
CA SER A 36 17.40 -3.64 13.59
C SER A 36 18.53 -4.19 14.47
N LEU A 37 19.81 -3.87 14.19
CA LEU A 37 20.93 -4.29 15.05
C LEU A 37 20.90 -3.62 16.44
N PHE A 38 20.34 -2.43 16.58
CA PHE A 38 20.15 -1.80 17.88
C PHE A 38 19.21 -2.57 18.80
N SER A 39 18.32 -3.41 18.24
CA SER A 39 17.44 -4.27 19.02
C SER A 39 18.24 -5.28 19.88
N SER A 40 19.43 -5.68 19.44
CA SER A 40 20.30 -6.59 20.17
C SER A 40 20.83 -5.99 21.50
N ILE A 41 20.83 -4.66 21.62
CA ILE A 41 21.35 -3.93 22.79
C ILE A 41 20.24 -3.71 23.84
N TYR A 42 19.00 -3.54 23.42
CA TYR A 42 17.87 -3.08 24.24
C TYR A 42 16.80 -4.13 24.55
N SER A 43 17.06 -5.39 24.72
CA SER A 43 16.01 -6.41 24.90
C SER A 43 15.48 -6.95 23.58
N ALA A 44 16.23 -7.88 23.02
CA ALA A 44 16.00 -8.47 21.70
C ALA A 44 14.56 -9.00 21.52
N ASP A 45 14.01 -9.62 22.57
CA ASP A 45 12.67 -10.24 22.49
C ASP A 45 11.55 -9.21 22.29
N THR A 46 11.59 -8.10 23.03
CA THR A 46 10.53 -7.07 22.96
C THR A 46 10.54 -6.33 21.63
N VAL A 47 11.74 -5.97 21.15
CA VAL A 47 11.88 -5.26 19.86
C VAL A 47 11.54 -6.17 18.69
N TYR A 48 11.97 -7.43 18.75
CA TYR A 48 11.62 -8.42 17.72
C TYR A 48 10.10 -8.62 17.63
N LEU A 49 9.42 -8.86 18.74
CA LEU A 49 7.97 -9.03 18.77
C LEU A 49 7.25 -7.77 18.25
N ALA A 50 7.70 -6.59 18.62
CA ALA A 50 7.12 -5.34 18.11
C ALA A 50 7.26 -5.21 16.60
N LEU A 51 8.46 -5.46 16.03
CA LEU A 51 8.70 -5.39 14.59
C LEU A 51 7.88 -6.41 13.80
N VAL A 52 7.79 -7.64 14.30
CA VAL A 52 6.98 -8.71 13.68
C VAL A 52 5.50 -8.32 13.70
N SER A 53 5.00 -7.82 14.83
CA SER A 53 3.61 -7.40 14.99
C SER A 53 3.26 -6.22 14.07
N ILE A 54 4.14 -5.22 13.94
CA ILE A 54 3.96 -4.10 13.01
C ILE A 54 3.93 -4.59 11.56
N SER A 55 4.81 -5.54 11.19
CA SER A 55 4.83 -6.13 9.86
C SER A 55 3.55 -6.90 9.56
N ALA A 56 3.06 -7.71 10.50
CA ALA A 56 1.80 -8.42 10.36
C ALA A 56 0.61 -7.48 10.16
N PHE A 57 0.52 -6.41 10.98
CA PHE A 57 -0.49 -5.37 10.82
C PHE A 57 -0.43 -4.71 9.44
N ALA A 58 0.77 -4.36 8.96
CA ALA A 58 0.95 -3.72 7.67
C ALA A 58 0.44 -4.59 6.51
N VAL A 59 0.70 -5.90 6.54
CA VAL A 59 0.19 -6.84 5.53
C VAL A 59 -1.33 -6.89 5.53
N VAL A 60 -1.96 -6.99 6.70
CA VAL A 60 -3.43 -7.01 6.81
C VAL A 60 -4.03 -5.69 6.32
N ALA A 61 -3.42 -4.55 6.66
CA ALA A 61 -3.87 -3.23 6.20
C ALA A 61 -3.79 -3.08 4.67
N VAL A 62 -2.74 -3.62 4.05
CA VAL A 62 -2.60 -3.64 2.57
C VAL A 62 -3.69 -4.50 1.95
N TRP A 63 -3.95 -5.69 2.46
CA TRP A 63 -5.01 -6.57 1.92
C TRP A 63 -6.39 -5.95 2.05
N LEU A 64 -6.68 -5.30 3.17
CA LEU A 64 -7.92 -4.56 3.37
C LEU A 64 -8.06 -3.44 2.33
N SER A 65 -6.98 -2.70 2.08
CA SER A 65 -6.95 -1.62 1.07
C SER A 65 -7.18 -2.14 -0.34
N ILE A 66 -6.60 -3.29 -0.70
CA ILE A 66 -6.80 -3.94 -2.00
C ILE A 66 -8.26 -4.36 -2.18
N ALA A 67 -8.86 -5.01 -1.18
CA ALA A 67 -10.25 -5.43 -1.24
C ALA A 67 -11.21 -4.23 -1.37
N TRP A 68 -10.94 -3.15 -0.63
CA TRP A 68 -11.70 -1.90 -0.70
C TRP A 68 -11.56 -1.21 -2.07
N ALA A 69 -10.34 -1.15 -2.61
CA ALA A 69 -10.06 -0.59 -3.93
C ALA A 69 -10.80 -1.37 -5.02
N GLN A 70 -10.84 -2.70 -4.93
CA GLN A 70 -11.55 -3.55 -5.89
C GLN A 70 -13.06 -3.28 -5.89
N LEU A 71 -13.68 -3.10 -4.72
CA LEU A 71 -15.11 -2.77 -4.64
C LEU A 71 -15.41 -1.40 -5.27
N ASN A 72 -14.56 -0.40 -4.97
CA ASN A 72 -14.73 0.95 -5.51
C ASN A 72 -14.47 0.99 -7.02
N PHE A 73 -13.43 0.29 -7.50
CA PHE A 73 -13.12 0.20 -8.93
C PHE A 73 -14.31 -0.35 -9.71
N ARG A 74 -14.91 -1.45 -9.27
CA ARG A 74 -16.06 -2.03 -9.96
C ARG A 74 -17.29 -1.12 -9.95
N LYS A 75 -17.54 -0.43 -8.82
CA LYS A 75 -18.62 0.56 -8.76
C LYS A 75 -18.41 1.69 -9.76
N TYR A 76 -17.20 2.20 -9.84
CA TYR A 76 -16.83 3.26 -10.76
C TYR A 76 -16.94 2.80 -12.21
N TYR A 77 -16.42 1.61 -12.53
CA TYR A 77 -16.42 1.03 -13.88
C TYR A 77 -17.84 0.85 -14.44
N LEU A 78 -18.74 0.32 -13.61
CA LEU A 78 -20.16 0.18 -13.99
C LEU A 78 -20.87 1.53 -14.17
N LYS A 79 -20.54 2.53 -13.33
CA LYS A 79 -21.09 3.88 -13.46
C LYS A 79 -20.61 4.60 -14.72
N SER A 80 -19.45 4.27 -15.23
CA SER A 80 -18.89 4.81 -16.47
C SER A 80 -19.48 4.18 -17.73
N GLY A 81 -20.50 3.30 -17.60
CA GLY A 81 -21.22 2.71 -18.72
C GLY A 81 -20.58 1.46 -19.32
N HIS A 82 -19.46 0.99 -18.78
CA HIS A 82 -18.80 -0.22 -19.23
C HIS A 82 -19.48 -1.48 -18.70
N LYS A 83 -19.43 -2.56 -19.49
CA LYS A 83 -19.97 -3.86 -19.11
C LYS A 83 -18.90 -4.71 -18.42
N LEU A 84 -19.32 -5.58 -17.49
CA LEU A 84 -18.40 -6.47 -16.77
C LEU A 84 -17.68 -7.46 -17.70
N ASP A 85 -18.29 -7.80 -18.84
CA ASP A 85 -17.74 -8.72 -19.82
C ASP A 85 -16.51 -8.16 -20.57
N GLU A 86 -16.30 -6.85 -20.51
CA GLU A 86 -15.15 -6.16 -21.10
C GLU A 86 -13.89 -6.24 -20.22
N LEU A 87 -14.03 -6.68 -18.94
CA LEU A 87 -12.90 -6.82 -18.06
C LEU A 87 -12.07 -8.05 -18.42
N ALA A 88 -10.76 -7.86 -18.57
CA ALA A 88 -9.79 -8.93 -18.84
C ALA A 88 -9.80 -10.02 -17.75
N TYR A 89 -10.18 -9.68 -16.50
CA TYR A 89 -10.34 -10.61 -15.42
C TYR A 89 -11.60 -10.32 -14.62
N GLN A 90 -12.46 -11.32 -14.52
CA GLN A 90 -13.66 -11.28 -13.70
C GLN A 90 -13.42 -12.09 -12.41
N THR A 91 -13.47 -11.43 -11.27
CA THR A 91 -13.38 -12.12 -9.97
C THR A 91 -14.60 -13.02 -9.80
N PRO A 92 -14.42 -14.35 -9.65
CA PRO A 92 -15.53 -15.26 -9.40
C PRO A 92 -16.24 -14.89 -8.09
N PHE A 93 -17.53 -15.18 -8.01
CA PHE A 93 -18.36 -14.92 -6.83
C PHE A 93 -18.36 -13.47 -6.31
N TYR A 94 -18.22 -12.50 -7.19
CA TYR A 94 -18.42 -11.10 -6.82
C TYR A 94 -19.89 -10.85 -6.44
N PRO A 95 -20.21 -10.09 -5.38
CA PRO A 95 -19.33 -9.33 -4.48
C PRO A 95 -18.89 -10.07 -3.21
N ILE A 96 -19.15 -11.37 -3.10
CA ILE A 96 -18.94 -12.16 -1.86
C ILE A 96 -17.47 -12.19 -1.47
N VAL A 97 -16.56 -12.46 -2.43
CA VAL A 97 -15.13 -12.61 -2.15
C VAL A 97 -14.49 -11.35 -1.56
N PRO A 98 -14.64 -10.14 -2.15
CA PRO A 98 -14.11 -8.92 -1.54
C PRO A 98 -14.68 -8.63 -0.14
N TRP A 99 -15.96 -8.88 0.08
CA TRP A 99 -16.58 -8.70 1.39
C TRP A 99 -16.04 -9.68 2.43
N LEU A 100 -15.84 -10.93 2.05
CA LEU A 100 -15.24 -11.94 2.91
C LEU A 100 -13.83 -11.54 3.33
N VAL A 101 -13.00 -11.04 2.40
CA VAL A 101 -11.66 -10.53 2.73
C VAL A 101 -11.73 -9.37 3.71
N ILE A 102 -12.65 -8.40 3.50
CA ILE A 102 -12.83 -7.27 4.42
C ILE A 102 -13.22 -7.74 5.82
N ILE A 103 -14.15 -8.69 5.92
CA ILE A 103 -14.59 -9.23 7.20
C ILE A 103 -13.43 -9.95 7.90
N LEU A 104 -12.72 -10.84 7.21
CA LEU A 104 -11.58 -11.57 7.78
C LEU A 104 -10.45 -10.64 8.23
N CYS A 105 -10.10 -9.66 7.43
CA CYS A 105 -9.09 -8.65 7.80
C CYS A 105 -9.55 -7.81 9.00
N SER A 106 -10.82 -7.44 9.06
CA SER A 106 -11.37 -6.69 10.20
C SER A 106 -11.36 -7.52 11.49
N VAL A 107 -11.74 -8.79 11.41
CA VAL A 107 -11.66 -9.72 12.54
C VAL A 107 -10.21 -9.91 13.01
N SER A 108 -9.26 -10.00 12.08
CA SER A 108 -7.82 -10.08 12.40
C SER A 108 -7.33 -8.83 13.15
N ILE A 109 -7.71 -7.64 12.70
CA ILE A 109 -7.34 -6.37 13.38
C ILE A 109 -7.94 -6.32 14.79
N ILE A 110 -9.20 -6.74 14.94
CA ILE A 110 -9.85 -6.83 16.25
C ILE A 110 -9.12 -7.85 17.13
N GLY A 111 -8.73 -9.01 16.58
CA GLY A 111 -7.94 -10.03 17.29
C GLY A 111 -6.62 -9.47 17.83
N ILE A 112 -5.91 -8.68 17.03
CA ILE A 112 -4.67 -8.01 17.46
C ILE A 112 -4.93 -7.07 18.65
N ALA A 113 -6.09 -6.42 18.73
CA ALA A 113 -6.43 -5.52 19.85
C ALA A 113 -6.61 -6.26 21.18
N PHE A 114 -6.99 -7.54 21.15
CA PHE A 114 -7.16 -8.37 22.35
C PHE A 114 -5.84 -8.96 22.88
N ASP A 115 -4.80 -9.06 22.03
CA ASP A 115 -3.50 -9.58 22.45
C ASP A 115 -2.61 -8.45 23.00
N PRO A 116 -2.26 -8.46 24.31
CA PRO A 116 -1.42 -7.42 24.91
C PRO A 116 -0.06 -7.27 24.23
N ASN A 117 0.53 -8.38 23.73
CA ASN A 117 1.84 -8.36 23.09
C ASN A 117 1.80 -7.73 21.69
N GLN A 118 0.65 -7.74 21.04
CA GLN A 118 0.49 -7.23 19.69
C GLN A 118 -0.14 -5.83 19.63
N ARG A 119 -0.66 -5.31 20.74
CA ARG A 119 -1.27 -3.97 20.81
C ARG A 119 -0.35 -2.85 20.33
N ILE A 120 0.96 -3.02 20.50
CA ILE A 120 1.96 -2.05 20.05
C ILE A 120 1.87 -1.84 18.52
N ALA A 121 1.51 -2.89 17.77
CA ALA A 121 1.31 -2.80 16.33
C ALA A 121 0.15 -1.86 15.95
N LEU A 122 -0.93 -1.87 16.71
CA LEU A 122 -2.06 -0.95 16.49
C LEU A 122 -1.72 0.48 16.90
N ILE A 123 -1.04 0.64 18.06
CA ILE A 123 -0.66 1.96 18.57
C ILE A 123 0.26 2.70 17.60
N ILE A 124 1.16 1.98 16.93
CA ILE A 124 2.08 2.56 15.95
C ILE A 124 1.49 2.51 14.54
N GLY A 125 0.87 1.41 14.15
CA GLY A 125 0.39 1.17 12.79
C GLY A 125 -0.78 2.07 12.39
N ILE A 126 -1.74 2.31 13.28
CA ILE A 126 -2.90 3.16 12.97
C ILE A 126 -2.48 4.62 12.74
N PRO A 127 -1.73 5.29 13.65
CA PRO A 127 -1.25 6.65 13.40
C PRO A 127 -0.38 6.76 12.15
N PHE A 128 0.48 5.76 11.90
CA PHE A 128 1.31 5.73 10.69
C PHE A 128 0.46 5.64 9.42
N THR A 129 -0.56 4.80 9.40
CA THR A 129 -1.47 4.67 8.25
C THR A 129 -2.26 5.96 8.02
N ILE A 130 -2.74 6.60 9.07
CA ILE A 130 -3.42 7.89 9.00
C ILE A 130 -2.47 8.97 8.46
N LEU A 131 -1.24 9.02 8.94
CA LEU A 131 -0.23 9.97 8.47
C LEU A 131 0.08 9.77 6.98
N CYS A 132 0.24 8.52 6.53
CA CYS A 132 0.43 8.20 5.12
C CYS A 132 -0.78 8.65 4.27
N PHE A 133 -2.00 8.47 4.77
CA PHE A 133 -3.21 8.90 4.09
C PHE A 133 -3.29 10.43 3.95
N PHE A 134 -3.00 11.17 5.02
CA PHE A 134 -2.94 12.63 4.98
C PHE A 134 -1.81 13.12 4.06
N TYR A 135 -0.64 12.51 4.13
CA TYR A 135 0.46 12.83 3.22
C TYR A 135 0.06 12.63 1.76
N TYR A 136 -0.59 11.53 1.44
CA TYR A 136 -1.10 11.26 0.11
C TYR A 136 -2.11 12.32 -0.33
N GLN A 137 -3.08 12.67 0.50
CA GLN A 137 -4.07 13.71 0.16
C GLN A 137 -3.43 15.08 -0.10
N LEU A 138 -2.46 15.47 0.73
CA LEU A 138 -1.84 16.79 0.62
C LEU A 138 -0.88 16.93 -0.56
N PHE A 139 -0.12 15.87 -0.87
CA PHE A 139 1.00 15.97 -1.81
C PHE A 139 0.82 15.16 -3.11
N SER A 140 0.06 14.09 -3.11
CA SER A 140 0.00 13.15 -4.24
C SER A 140 -1.32 13.18 -5.02
N SER A 141 -2.43 13.53 -4.40
CA SER A 141 -3.74 13.46 -5.06
C SER A 141 -3.81 14.38 -6.29
N LYS A 142 -3.25 15.59 -6.21
CA LYS A 142 -3.19 16.54 -7.34
C LYS A 142 -2.30 16.06 -8.50
N LYS A 143 -1.22 15.31 -8.20
CA LYS A 143 -0.32 14.80 -9.24
C LYS A 143 -0.84 13.54 -9.92
N ALA A 144 -1.55 12.70 -9.19
CA ALA A 144 -2.18 11.51 -9.73
C ALA A 144 -3.30 11.86 -10.71
N SER A 145 -4.12 12.88 -10.42
CA SER A 145 -5.17 13.35 -11.33
C SER A 145 -4.60 13.86 -12.65
N VAL A 146 -3.53 14.65 -12.61
CA VAL A 146 -2.85 15.19 -13.81
C VAL A 146 -2.18 14.06 -14.62
N ALA A 147 -1.65 13.03 -13.97
CA ALA A 147 -1.03 11.90 -14.67
C ALA A 147 -2.07 11.03 -15.40
N ILE A 148 -3.25 10.83 -14.80
CA ILE A 148 -4.36 10.09 -15.43
C ILE A 148 -4.90 10.89 -16.63
N GLU A 149 -5.13 12.19 -16.47
CA GLU A 149 -5.60 13.08 -17.53
C GLU A 149 -4.62 13.10 -18.73
N ASN A 150 -3.31 13.13 -18.48
CA ASN A 150 -2.30 13.05 -19.54
C ASN A 150 -2.22 11.70 -20.24
N GLN A 151 -2.56 10.59 -19.55
CA GLN A 151 -2.63 9.27 -20.18
C GLN A 151 -3.89 9.12 -21.04
N GLU A 152 -5.01 9.67 -20.63
CA GLU A 152 -6.23 9.67 -21.43
C GLU A 152 -6.08 10.53 -22.72
N VAL A 153 -5.40 11.67 -22.61
CA VAL A 153 -5.15 12.56 -23.77
C VAL A 153 -4.06 11.99 -24.69
N GLY A 154 -3.03 11.32 -24.14
CA GLY A 154 -1.95 10.70 -24.94
C GLY A 154 -2.40 9.43 -25.69
N GLY A 155 -3.30 8.64 -25.12
CA GLY A 155 -3.84 7.43 -25.76
C GLY A 155 -4.72 7.71 -26.97
N PHE A 156 -5.23 8.93 -27.12
CA PHE A 156 -6.05 9.34 -28.27
C PHE A 156 -5.25 9.85 -29.47
N SER A 157 -3.95 10.11 -29.29
CA SER A 157 -3.09 10.67 -30.35
C SER A 157 -2.32 9.62 -31.18
N ASP A 158 -2.28 8.37 -30.74
CA ASP A 158 -1.52 7.30 -31.42
C ASP A 158 -2.39 6.35 -32.27
N GLU A 159 -3.69 6.65 -32.44
CA GLU A 159 -4.61 5.88 -33.29
C GLU A 159 -5.05 6.60 -34.58
N PHE A 160 -4.27 7.60 -35.08
CA PHE A 160 -4.51 8.18 -36.41
C PHE A 160 -3.29 8.11 -37.31
#